data_360e47ee00852e096b253680a10222b7
#
_entry.id   360e47ee00852e096b253680a10222b7
#
_cell.length_a   1.000
_cell.length_b   1.000
_cell.length_c   1.000
_cell.angle_alpha   90.00
_cell.angle_beta   90.00
_cell.angle_gamma   90.00
#
_symmetry.space_group_name_H-M   'P 1'
#
loop_
_entity.id
_entity.type
_entity.pdbx_description
1 polymer ?
#
loop_
_entity_poly.entity_id
_entity_poly.type
_entity_poly.pdbx_seq_one_letter_code
_entity_poly.pdbx_strand_id
1 'polypeptide(L)'
;DLSGVTKLNLAAEQMDHDHTDSNAEISRIGMYVDTSGINYTQPIQGLSNLSGLTDVDLIMGTEVTKYLNAKAIQIGDNILKPYNDALSSVVSTGVDLNVNSASLTWLAQPVESGNVAAPIKTVYMVKIPYTDFASKNDVDTEHFLDGLEQRYGVEGIHSREKQIFNKLNDLGKGEPHIFAQAVNEMKGYEYSNTQQRINATGNELDKEIGYLQKDWENSFNKNDKINLFGMRDQYKTDTA
;
A
#
# COMPACT_ATOMS: atom_id res chain seq x y z
N ASP A 1 -15.25 9.67 11.07
CA ASP A 1 -15.26 10.70 12.13
C ASP A 1 -15.35 9.99 13.49
N LEU A 2 -14.39 10.24 14.37
CA LEU A 2 -14.30 9.69 15.72
C LEU A 2 -14.78 10.69 16.78
N SER A 3 -15.54 11.71 16.40
CA SER A 3 -16.10 12.67 17.35
C SER A 3 -16.95 11.96 18.42
N GLY A 4 -16.58 12.14 19.70
CA GLY A 4 -17.26 11.49 20.82
C GLY A 4 -16.83 10.04 21.12
N VAL A 5 -15.90 9.48 20.36
CA VAL A 5 -15.32 8.15 20.61
C VAL A 5 -14.06 8.31 21.45
N THR A 6 -14.06 7.78 22.68
CA THR A 6 -12.90 7.86 23.58
C THR A 6 -12.01 6.62 23.54
N LYS A 7 -12.56 5.48 23.12
CA LYS A 7 -11.86 4.19 23.01
C LYS A 7 -12.33 3.41 21.81
N LEU A 8 -11.37 2.80 21.11
CA LEU A 8 -11.62 1.76 20.14
C LEU A 8 -11.02 0.46 20.68
N ASN A 9 -11.84 -0.57 20.75
CA ASN A 9 -11.40 -1.89 21.19
C ASN A 9 -11.50 -2.86 20.03
N LEU A 10 -10.51 -3.74 19.91
CA LEU A 10 -10.56 -4.91 19.07
C LEU A 10 -11.25 -6.02 19.87
N ALA A 11 -12.43 -6.45 19.41
CA ALA A 11 -13.01 -7.70 19.86
C ALA A 11 -12.38 -8.83 19.02
N ALA A 12 -11.54 -9.64 19.62
CA ALA A 12 -11.05 -10.87 19.02
C ALA A 12 -11.94 -12.03 19.48
N GLU A 13 -12.71 -12.61 18.57
CA GLU A 13 -13.28 -13.94 18.80
C GLU A 13 -12.12 -14.96 18.71
N GLN A 14 -11.69 -15.46 19.85
CA GLN A 14 -10.84 -16.64 19.87
C GLN A 14 -11.72 -17.90 19.68
N MET A 15 -11.40 -18.64 18.64
CA MET A 15 -12.01 -19.96 18.37
C MET A 15 -11.48 -21.08 19.30
N ASP A 16 -10.94 -20.76 20.45
CA ASP A 16 -10.45 -21.79 21.39
C ASP A 16 -11.26 -21.78 22.68
N HIS A 17 -11.38 -22.96 23.30
CA HIS A 17 -12.35 -23.28 24.34
C HIS A 17 -12.15 -22.57 25.71
N ASP A 18 -11.15 -21.72 25.85
CA ASP A 18 -10.94 -20.88 27.02
C ASP A 18 -11.19 -19.41 26.64
N HIS A 19 -12.45 -19.03 26.65
CA HIS A 19 -12.90 -17.66 26.35
C HIS A 19 -12.53 -16.70 27.47
N THR A 20 -11.40 -16.04 27.34
CA THR A 20 -11.22 -14.72 27.92
C THR A 20 -11.36 -13.72 26.78
N ASP A 21 -12.46 -12.97 26.78
CA ASP A 21 -12.65 -11.82 25.90
C ASP A 21 -11.52 -10.82 26.16
N SER A 22 -10.45 -10.87 25.36
CA SER A 22 -9.41 -9.86 25.43
C SER A 22 -9.81 -8.66 24.58
N ASN A 23 -10.46 -7.70 25.18
CA ASN A 23 -10.64 -6.37 24.62
C ASN A 23 -9.31 -5.65 24.66
N ALA A 24 -8.54 -5.70 23.57
CA ALA A 24 -7.33 -4.90 23.43
C ALA A 24 -7.69 -3.46 22.98
N GLU A 25 -7.26 -2.47 23.71
CA GLU A 25 -7.37 -1.06 23.31
C GLU A 25 -6.52 -0.82 22.06
N ILE A 26 -7.08 -0.14 21.06
CA ILE A 26 -6.36 0.20 19.84
C ILE A 26 -5.39 1.34 20.15
N SER A 27 -4.10 1.06 20.00
CA SER A 27 -3.02 2.02 20.18
C SER A 27 -2.45 2.56 18.86
N ARG A 28 -2.78 1.95 17.72
CA ARG A 28 -2.25 2.30 16.41
C ARG A 28 -3.35 2.33 15.35
N ILE A 29 -3.39 3.39 14.56
CA ILE A 29 -4.37 3.59 13.48
C ILE A 29 -3.64 3.92 12.18
N GLY A 30 -4.01 3.23 11.11
CA GLY A 30 -3.55 3.53 9.75
C GLY A 30 -4.58 4.34 8.97
N MET A 31 -4.11 5.37 8.25
CA MET A 31 -4.89 6.13 7.27
C MET A 31 -4.30 5.96 5.90
N TYR A 32 -5.13 5.55 4.94
CA TYR A 32 -4.73 5.50 3.54
C TYR A 32 -4.75 6.90 2.93
N VAL A 33 -3.72 7.23 2.18
CA VAL A 33 -3.59 8.48 1.44
C VAL A 33 -3.69 8.18 -0.05
N ASP A 34 -4.87 8.44 -0.62
CA ASP A 34 -5.07 8.40 -2.07
C ASP A 34 -4.29 9.56 -2.71
N THR A 35 -3.35 9.22 -3.57
CA THR A 35 -2.47 10.21 -4.22
C THR A 35 -3.02 10.77 -5.53
N SER A 36 -4.27 10.44 -5.91
CA SER A 36 -4.92 10.95 -7.12
C SER A 36 -5.17 12.45 -7.07
N GLY A 37 -5.42 13.01 -5.88
CA GLY A 37 -5.65 14.44 -5.71
C GLY A 37 -6.45 14.79 -4.45
N ILE A 38 -6.60 16.10 -4.18
CA ILE A 38 -7.24 16.64 -2.98
C ILE A 38 -8.68 16.14 -2.80
N ASN A 39 -9.40 15.91 -3.88
CA ASN A 39 -10.82 15.48 -3.84
C ASN A 39 -10.97 14.02 -3.35
N TYR A 40 -9.90 13.26 -3.29
CA TYR A 40 -9.88 11.87 -2.84
C TYR A 40 -9.33 11.72 -1.41
N THR A 41 -9.00 12.82 -0.76
CA THR A 41 -8.48 12.80 0.61
C THR A 41 -9.58 12.48 1.61
N GLN A 42 -9.34 11.52 2.50
CA GLN A 42 -10.29 11.07 3.52
C GLN A 42 -9.57 10.85 4.87
N PRO A 43 -9.07 11.91 5.51
CA PRO A 43 -8.44 11.78 6.82
C PRO A 43 -9.45 11.40 7.90
N ILE A 44 -9.02 10.58 8.85
CA ILE A 44 -9.82 10.26 10.03
C ILE A 44 -9.83 11.49 10.95
N GLN A 45 -11.02 11.97 11.28
CA GLN A 45 -11.22 13.09 12.19
C GLN A 45 -11.44 12.61 13.63
N GLY A 46 -11.09 13.43 14.60
CA GLY A 46 -11.35 13.14 16.02
C GLY A 46 -10.34 12.18 16.67
N LEU A 47 -9.17 12.00 16.09
CA LEU A 47 -8.10 11.16 16.64
C LEU A 47 -7.70 11.55 18.06
N SER A 48 -7.75 12.85 18.39
CA SER A 48 -7.43 13.37 19.72
C SER A 48 -8.38 12.92 20.82
N ASN A 49 -9.55 12.37 20.47
CA ASN A 49 -10.49 11.82 21.44
C ASN A 49 -10.08 10.42 21.96
N LEU A 50 -9.17 9.75 21.25
CA LEU A 50 -8.72 8.40 21.62
C LEU A 50 -7.64 8.46 22.70
N SER A 51 -7.93 7.89 23.86
CA SER A 51 -7.05 7.95 25.04
C SER A 51 -5.85 7.01 24.99
N GLY A 52 -5.93 5.94 24.19
CA GLY A 52 -4.90 4.89 24.10
C GLY A 52 -4.02 4.99 22.85
N LEU A 53 -4.22 6.02 22.02
CA LEU A 53 -3.50 6.14 20.75
C LEU A 53 -2.03 6.53 20.98
N THR A 54 -1.11 5.70 20.47
CA THR A 54 0.34 5.93 20.53
C THR A 54 0.96 6.16 19.16
N ASP A 55 0.37 5.60 18.11
CA ASP A 55 0.90 5.62 16.74
C ASP A 55 -0.18 5.91 15.72
N VAL A 56 0.16 6.70 14.73
CA VAL A 56 -0.63 6.89 13.50
C VAL A 56 0.26 6.63 12.29
N ASP A 57 -0.24 5.78 11.39
CA ASP A 57 0.42 5.50 10.12
C ASP A 57 -0.29 6.22 8.98
N LEU A 58 0.45 6.95 8.16
CA LEU A 58 0.02 7.36 6.84
C LEU A 58 0.52 6.33 5.81
N ILE A 59 -0.41 5.71 5.11
CA ILE A 59 -0.12 4.68 4.10
C ILE A 59 -0.34 5.31 2.72
N MET A 60 0.76 5.66 2.06
CA MET A 60 0.74 6.36 0.78
C MET A 60 0.38 5.41 -0.36
N GLY A 61 -0.69 5.71 -1.06
CA GLY A 61 -1.08 5.02 -2.29
C GLY A 61 -0.19 5.38 -3.48
N THR A 62 -0.32 4.64 -4.56
CA THR A 62 0.46 4.82 -5.80
C THR A 62 -0.39 5.29 -6.98
N GLU A 63 -1.60 5.78 -6.74
CA GLU A 63 -2.55 6.19 -7.78
C GLU A 63 -1.95 7.22 -8.75
N VAL A 64 -1.15 8.16 -8.22
CA VAL A 64 -0.47 9.19 -9.01
C VAL A 64 0.47 8.60 -10.06
N THR A 65 1.03 7.40 -9.83
CA THR A 65 1.93 6.74 -10.77
C THR A 65 1.23 6.37 -12.09
N LYS A 66 -0.09 6.24 -12.08
CA LYS A 66 -0.89 5.90 -13.28
C LYS A 66 -0.83 7.01 -14.34
N TYR A 67 -0.59 8.24 -13.90
CA TYR A 67 -0.60 9.43 -14.74
C TYR A 67 0.80 9.98 -15.04
N LEU A 68 1.84 9.39 -14.46
CA LEU A 68 3.22 9.83 -14.56
C LEU A 68 4.15 8.68 -14.94
N ASN A 69 5.24 9.02 -15.62
CA ASN A 69 6.32 8.08 -15.96
C ASN A 69 7.58 8.31 -15.10
N ALA A 70 7.44 8.99 -13.97
CA ALA A 70 8.55 9.29 -13.07
C ALA A 70 8.84 8.11 -12.13
N LYS A 71 10.10 7.95 -11.75
CA LYS A 71 10.58 7.00 -10.72
C LYS A 71 10.66 7.65 -9.34
N ALA A 72 10.47 8.96 -9.26
CA ALA A 72 10.38 9.72 -8.02
C ALA A 72 9.28 10.77 -8.16
N ILE A 73 8.40 10.86 -7.19
CA ILE A 73 7.23 11.74 -7.20
C ILE A 73 7.16 12.44 -5.85
N GLN A 74 6.95 13.75 -5.88
CA GLN A 74 6.75 14.55 -4.69
C GLN A 74 5.26 14.73 -4.42
N ILE A 75 4.82 14.35 -3.23
CA ILE A 75 3.48 14.59 -2.72
C ILE A 75 3.55 15.80 -1.77
N GLY A 76 2.81 16.84 -2.09
CA GLY A 76 2.80 18.11 -1.35
C GLY A 76 1.45 18.42 -0.72
N ASP A 77 1.27 19.68 -0.34
CA ASP A 77 0.09 20.20 0.37
C ASP A 77 -1.24 19.99 -0.36
N ASN A 78 -1.21 19.91 -1.69
CA ASN A 78 -2.39 19.59 -2.48
C ASN A 78 -3.03 18.23 -2.11
N ILE A 79 -2.32 17.37 -1.39
CA ILE A 79 -2.83 16.09 -0.88
C ILE A 79 -2.66 16.03 0.64
N LEU A 80 -1.52 16.47 1.17
CA LEU A 80 -1.17 16.29 2.58
C LEU A 80 -1.88 17.22 3.55
N LYS A 81 -2.37 18.39 3.08
CA LYS A 81 -2.97 19.38 3.98
C LYS A 81 -4.11 18.83 4.84
N PRO A 82 -5.13 18.12 4.29
CA PRO A 82 -6.22 17.57 5.12
C PRO A 82 -5.74 16.56 6.16
N TYR A 83 -4.68 15.79 5.84
CA TYR A 83 -4.09 14.84 6.78
C TYR A 83 -3.30 15.56 7.87
N ASN A 84 -2.53 16.58 7.52
CA ASN A 84 -1.82 17.43 8.48
C ASN A 84 -2.79 18.09 9.46
N ASP A 85 -3.91 18.61 8.95
CA ASP A 85 -4.95 19.22 9.77
C ASP A 85 -5.53 18.23 10.80
N ALA A 86 -5.75 16.98 10.40
CA ALA A 86 -6.23 15.91 11.28
C ALA A 86 -5.16 15.44 12.29
N LEU A 87 -3.90 15.40 11.88
CA LEU A 87 -2.78 14.91 12.69
C LEU A 87 -2.27 15.92 13.71
N SER A 88 -2.41 17.21 13.43
CA SER A 88 -1.89 18.27 14.28
C SER A 88 -2.36 18.16 15.73
N SER A 89 -3.59 17.68 15.95
CA SER A 89 -4.18 17.52 17.27
C SER A 89 -3.59 16.38 18.09
N VAL A 90 -2.99 15.36 17.46
CA VAL A 90 -2.44 14.18 18.15
C VAL A 90 -0.92 14.19 18.21
N VAL A 91 -0.23 14.74 17.21
CA VAL A 91 1.23 14.87 17.24
C VAL A 91 1.68 15.76 18.42
N SER A 92 0.89 16.79 18.76
CA SER A 92 1.16 17.64 19.91
C SER A 92 1.08 16.91 21.26
N THR A 93 0.42 15.75 21.31
CA THR A 93 0.28 14.92 22.52
C THR A 93 1.32 13.80 22.63
N GLY A 94 2.26 13.73 21.71
CA GLY A 94 3.33 12.73 21.71
C GLY A 94 2.98 11.44 21.00
N VAL A 95 1.96 11.46 20.14
CA VAL A 95 1.64 10.32 19.24
C VAL A 95 2.67 10.27 18.12
N ASP A 96 3.26 9.09 17.91
CA ASP A 96 4.25 8.86 16.86
C ASP A 96 3.58 8.79 15.47
N LEU A 97 4.16 9.51 14.53
CA LEU A 97 3.69 9.55 13.15
C LEU A 97 4.65 8.76 12.24
N ASN A 98 4.09 7.75 11.59
CA ASN A 98 4.83 6.93 10.64
C ASN A 98 4.27 7.13 9.23
N VAL A 99 5.13 7.22 8.22
CA VAL A 99 4.73 7.31 6.81
C VAL A 99 5.29 6.13 6.05
N ASN A 100 4.41 5.37 5.42
CA ASN A 100 4.77 4.16 4.68
C ASN A 100 4.11 4.16 3.31
N SER A 101 4.68 3.43 2.36
CA SER A 101 4.04 3.15 1.08
C SER A 101 3.09 1.96 1.22
N ALA A 102 1.96 1.98 0.54
CA ALA A 102 1.08 0.82 0.37
C ALA A 102 1.70 -0.22 -0.56
N SER A 103 2.52 0.24 -1.50
CA SER A 103 3.09 -0.57 -2.57
C SER A 103 4.34 -1.34 -2.15
N LEU A 104 4.47 -2.55 -2.69
CA LEU A 104 5.68 -3.35 -2.61
C LEU A 104 6.86 -2.69 -3.35
N THR A 105 6.58 -2.06 -4.49
CA THR A 105 7.59 -1.54 -5.43
C THR A 105 7.89 -0.05 -5.27
N TRP A 106 7.31 0.60 -4.27
CA TRP A 106 7.53 2.01 -3.97
C TRP A 106 7.84 2.23 -2.49
N LEU A 107 8.74 3.16 -2.23
CA LEU A 107 9.02 3.70 -0.89
C LEU A 107 8.32 5.04 -0.71
N ALA A 108 7.93 5.34 0.52
CA ALA A 108 7.47 6.65 0.93
C ALA A 108 8.47 7.22 1.93
N GLN A 109 9.03 8.37 1.63
CA GLN A 109 10.02 9.06 2.46
C GLN A 109 9.45 10.42 2.87
N PRO A 110 9.01 10.57 4.12
CA PRO A 110 8.51 11.84 4.61
C PRO A 110 9.64 12.84 4.85
N VAL A 111 9.32 14.10 4.65
CA VAL A 111 10.11 15.23 5.13
C VAL A 111 9.27 15.95 6.18
N GLU A 112 9.73 15.95 7.40
CA GLU A 112 9.07 16.63 8.49
C GLU A 112 9.21 18.15 8.34
N SER A 113 8.18 18.87 8.76
CA SER A 113 8.19 20.34 8.70
C SER A 113 8.86 20.97 9.91
N GLY A 114 8.97 20.24 11.02
CA GLY A 114 9.31 20.78 12.34
C GLY A 114 8.18 21.60 12.97
N ASN A 115 7.02 21.66 12.35
CA ASN A 115 5.85 22.39 12.83
C ASN A 115 4.73 21.40 13.19
N VAL A 116 4.32 21.38 14.44
CA VAL A 116 3.25 20.49 14.95
C VAL A 116 1.92 20.73 14.24
N ALA A 117 1.62 21.95 13.81
CA ALA A 117 0.39 22.26 13.09
C ALA A 117 0.34 21.68 11.66
N ALA A 118 1.50 21.36 11.10
CA ALA A 118 1.60 20.71 9.78
C ALA A 118 2.81 19.77 9.82
N PRO A 119 2.72 18.61 10.48
CA PRO A 119 3.90 17.78 10.79
C PRO A 119 4.65 17.29 9.56
N ILE A 120 3.97 17.04 8.43
CA ILE A 120 4.58 16.57 7.21
C ILE A 120 4.65 17.69 6.18
N LYS A 121 5.86 18.09 5.79
CA LYS A 121 6.08 19.08 4.74
C LYS A 121 5.84 18.49 3.36
N THR A 122 6.36 17.30 3.10
CA THR A 122 6.25 16.61 1.82
C THR A 122 6.53 15.13 2.01
N VAL A 123 6.05 14.30 1.08
CA VAL A 123 6.42 12.89 1.00
C VAL A 123 6.99 12.63 -0.39
N TYR A 124 8.20 12.08 -0.44
CA TYR A 124 8.78 11.59 -1.68
C TYR A 124 8.40 10.13 -1.86
N MET A 125 7.66 9.83 -2.92
CA MET A 125 7.42 8.47 -3.38
C MET A 125 8.54 8.10 -4.34
N VAL A 126 9.30 7.06 -4.02
CA VAL A 126 10.47 6.62 -4.81
C VAL A 126 10.29 5.17 -5.21
N LYS A 127 10.39 4.92 -6.51
CA LYS A 127 10.30 3.56 -7.04
C LYS A 127 11.53 2.75 -6.60
N ILE A 128 11.28 1.55 -6.09
CA ILE A 128 12.32 0.56 -5.83
C ILE A 128 12.72 -0.06 -7.18
N PRO A 129 14.01 -0.12 -7.53
CA PRO A 129 14.45 -0.84 -8.73
C PRO A 129 13.96 -2.29 -8.73
N TYR A 130 13.43 -2.76 -9.84
CA TYR A 130 12.95 -4.15 -9.91
C TYR A 130 14.07 -5.17 -9.66
N THR A 131 15.32 -4.82 -9.96
CA THR A 131 16.50 -5.65 -9.69
C THR A 131 16.69 -5.96 -8.21
N ASP A 132 16.18 -5.11 -7.31
CA ASP A 132 16.27 -5.32 -5.85
C ASP A 132 15.41 -6.52 -5.38
N PHE A 133 14.49 -6.98 -6.23
CA PHE A 133 13.66 -8.15 -5.97
C PHE A 133 14.26 -9.46 -6.49
N ALA A 134 15.41 -9.40 -7.18
CA ALA A 134 16.10 -10.59 -7.66
C ALA A 134 16.75 -11.36 -6.51
N SER A 135 16.66 -12.68 -6.54
CA SER A 135 17.46 -13.51 -5.66
C SER A 135 18.94 -13.47 -6.07
N LYS A 136 19.85 -13.38 -5.11
CA LYS A 136 21.29 -13.22 -5.35
C LYS A 136 21.95 -14.28 -6.26
N ASN A 137 21.29 -15.40 -6.49
CA ASN A 137 21.80 -16.51 -7.28
C ASN A 137 21.00 -16.81 -8.57
N ASP A 138 20.01 -15.97 -8.88
CA ASP A 138 19.17 -16.12 -10.08
C ASP A 138 19.50 -15.02 -11.10
N VAL A 139 20.59 -15.26 -11.85
CA VAL A 139 21.12 -14.34 -12.86
C VAL A 139 20.10 -14.08 -13.98
N ASP A 140 19.32 -15.09 -14.36
CA ASP A 140 18.31 -14.95 -15.41
C ASP A 140 17.18 -14.01 -14.97
N THR A 141 16.73 -14.13 -13.72
CA THR A 141 15.75 -13.20 -13.15
C THR A 141 16.32 -11.80 -13.02
N GLU A 142 17.56 -11.66 -12.58
CA GLU A 142 18.22 -10.35 -12.48
C GLU A 142 18.29 -9.64 -13.83
N HIS A 143 18.71 -10.34 -14.90
CA HIS A 143 18.76 -9.77 -16.25
C HIS A 143 17.37 -9.40 -16.77
N PHE A 144 16.36 -10.24 -16.51
CA PHE A 144 14.98 -9.93 -16.88
C PHE A 144 14.46 -8.68 -16.16
N LEU A 145 14.68 -8.59 -14.86
CA LEU A 145 14.26 -7.44 -14.03
C LEU A 145 15.01 -6.17 -14.40
N ASP A 146 16.28 -6.26 -14.80
CA ASP A 146 17.04 -5.12 -15.34
C ASP A 146 16.41 -4.61 -16.64
N GLY A 147 16.08 -5.52 -17.56
CA GLY A 147 15.36 -5.17 -18.78
C GLY A 147 14.01 -4.50 -18.52
N LEU A 148 13.26 -5.02 -17.53
CA LEU A 148 11.98 -4.44 -17.10
C LEU A 148 12.16 -3.06 -16.49
N GLU A 149 13.20 -2.87 -15.68
CA GLU A 149 13.55 -1.60 -15.05
C GLU A 149 13.93 -0.52 -16.10
N GLN A 150 14.67 -0.91 -17.14
CA GLN A 150 15.07 0.01 -18.21
C GLN A 150 13.86 0.49 -19.03
N ARG A 151 12.82 -0.32 -19.16
CA ARG A 151 11.58 0.05 -19.86
C ARG A 151 10.62 0.89 -19.03
N TYR A 152 10.76 0.87 -17.71
CA TYR A 152 9.91 1.68 -16.84
C TYR A 152 10.08 3.19 -17.11
N GLY A 153 8.98 3.85 -17.43
CA GLY A 153 8.95 5.28 -17.69
C GLY A 153 9.31 5.70 -19.12
N VAL A 154 9.69 4.77 -20.00
CA VAL A 154 9.99 5.02 -21.41
C VAL A 154 8.72 4.99 -22.26
N GLU A 155 7.81 4.09 -21.94
CA GLU A 155 6.59 3.87 -22.69
C GLU A 155 5.53 4.97 -22.42
N GLY A 156 4.65 5.20 -23.38
CA GLY A 156 3.56 6.16 -23.22
C GLY A 156 2.60 5.78 -22.09
N ILE A 157 2.04 6.77 -21.39
CA ILE A 157 1.16 6.57 -20.23
C ILE A 157 -0.11 5.75 -20.53
N HIS A 158 -0.50 5.64 -21.79
CA HIS A 158 -1.65 4.83 -22.23
C HIS A 158 -1.24 3.51 -22.89
N SER A 159 0.05 3.16 -22.86
CA SER A 159 0.54 1.92 -23.45
C SER A 159 0.11 0.68 -22.62
N ARG A 160 0.16 -0.50 -23.24
CA ARG A 160 -0.04 -1.78 -22.55
C ARG A 160 1.05 -2.04 -21.51
N GLU A 161 2.27 -1.68 -21.84
CA GLU A 161 3.43 -1.81 -20.95
C GLU A 161 3.21 -0.97 -19.70
N LYS A 162 2.69 0.26 -19.83
CA LYS A 162 2.34 1.10 -18.69
C LYS A 162 1.27 0.46 -17.81
N GLN A 163 0.30 -0.25 -18.39
CA GLN A 163 -0.72 -0.95 -17.60
C GLN A 163 -0.10 -2.08 -16.75
N ILE A 164 0.89 -2.81 -17.29
CA ILE A 164 1.63 -3.83 -16.51
C ILE A 164 2.37 -3.15 -15.35
N PHE A 165 3.09 -2.06 -15.60
CA PHE A 165 3.79 -1.32 -14.56
C PHE A 165 2.83 -0.77 -13.49
N ASN A 166 1.66 -0.29 -13.88
CA ASN A 166 0.65 0.14 -12.93
C ASN A 166 0.20 -1.01 -12.02
N LYS A 167 0.00 -2.21 -12.55
CA LYS A 167 -0.34 -3.39 -11.75
C LYS A 167 0.78 -3.78 -10.79
N LEU A 168 2.04 -3.71 -11.22
CA LEU A 168 3.19 -3.95 -10.35
C LEU A 168 3.30 -2.87 -9.26
N ASN A 169 2.94 -1.63 -9.56
CA ASN A 169 2.89 -0.54 -8.58
C ASN A 169 1.75 -0.71 -7.57
N ASP A 170 0.64 -1.33 -7.96
CA ASP A 170 -0.52 -1.56 -7.09
C ASP A 170 -0.35 -2.80 -6.17
N LEU A 171 0.73 -3.61 -6.34
CA LEU A 171 1.02 -4.72 -5.43
C LEU A 171 1.33 -4.23 -4.02
N GLY A 172 0.66 -4.83 -3.04
CA GLY A 172 0.85 -4.52 -1.63
C GLY A 172 2.16 -5.06 -1.05
N LYS A 173 2.62 -4.48 0.06
CA LYS A 173 3.84 -4.91 0.75
C LYS A 173 3.82 -6.38 1.19
N GLY A 174 2.65 -6.94 1.43
CA GLY A 174 2.47 -8.35 1.82
C GLY A 174 2.45 -9.34 0.65
N GLU A 175 2.64 -8.87 -0.60
CA GLU A 175 2.44 -9.65 -1.81
C GLU A 175 3.71 -9.92 -2.63
N PRO A 176 4.91 -10.13 -2.01
CA PRO A 176 6.13 -10.41 -2.78
C PRO A 176 6.03 -11.70 -3.60
N HIS A 177 5.21 -12.67 -3.18
CA HIS A 177 4.96 -13.91 -3.92
C HIS A 177 4.20 -13.65 -5.23
N ILE A 178 3.25 -12.72 -5.26
CA ILE A 178 2.51 -12.33 -6.47
C ILE A 178 3.47 -11.65 -7.46
N PHE A 179 4.35 -10.78 -6.96
CA PHE A 179 5.40 -10.18 -7.80
C PHE A 179 6.31 -11.24 -8.41
N ALA A 180 6.80 -12.19 -7.60
CA ALA A 180 7.66 -13.29 -8.07
C ALA A 180 6.94 -14.18 -9.10
N GLN A 181 5.66 -14.49 -8.88
CA GLN A 181 4.85 -15.23 -9.82
C GLN A 181 4.71 -14.48 -11.15
N ALA A 182 4.35 -13.19 -11.11
CA ALA A 182 4.23 -12.37 -12.31
C ALA A 182 5.55 -12.29 -13.09
N VAL A 183 6.68 -12.16 -12.41
CA VAL A 183 8.02 -12.18 -13.02
C VAL A 183 8.30 -13.52 -13.68
N ASN A 184 8.03 -14.64 -13.00
CA ASN A 184 8.24 -15.98 -13.57
C ASN A 184 7.35 -16.24 -14.78
N GLU A 185 6.12 -15.80 -14.74
CA GLU A 185 5.22 -15.87 -15.87
C GLU A 185 5.75 -15.04 -17.04
N MET A 186 6.10 -13.79 -16.83
CA MET A 186 6.70 -12.94 -17.86
C MET A 186 7.98 -13.54 -18.46
N LYS A 187 8.87 -14.12 -17.63
CA LYS A 187 10.10 -14.84 -18.07
C LYS A 187 9.79 -16.07 -18.90
N GLY A 188 8.85 -16.92 -18.48
CA GLY A 188 8.44 -18.13 -19.21
C GLY A 188 7.86 -17.82 -20.58
N TYR A 189 7.57 -16.58 -20.84
CA TYR A 189 6.91 -16.08 -22.03
C TYR A 189 7.84 -15.63 -23.17
N GLU A 190 9.11 -15.44 -22.91
CA GLU A 190 10.08 -15.19 -23.98
C GLU A 190 10.11 -16.34 -25.02
N TYR A 191 9.66 -17.54 -24.64
CA TYR A 191 9.70 -18.72 -25.46
C TYR A 191 8.40 -19.07 -26.24
N SER A 192 7.29 -18.36 -26.01
CA SER A 192 6.06 -18.63 -26.75
C SER A 192 5.09 -17.46 -26.79
N ASN A 193 4.99 -16.82 -27.92
CA ASN A 193 3.97 -15.85 -28.33
C ASN A 193 3.64 -14.77 -27.30
N THR A 194 4.50 -13.78 -27.23
CA THR A 194 4.54 -12.65 -26.28
C THR A 194 3.17 -11.94 -26.10
N GLN A 195 2.36 -11.86 -27.14
CA GLN A 195 1.15 -11.03 -27.15
C GLN A 195 -0.06 -11.67 -26.46
N GLN A 196 -0.25 -12.98 -26.62
CA GLN A 196 -1.38 -13.68 -25.97
C GLN A 196 -1.20 -13.82 -24.46
N ARG A 197 0.02 -13.84 -24.04
CA ARG A 197 0.45 -14.12 -22.69
C ARG A 197 0.48 -12.89 -21.80
N ILE A 198 0.90 -11.73 -22.32
CA ILE A 198 0.73 -10.42 -21.65
C ILE A 198 -0.75 -10.21 -21.27
N ASN A 199 -1.67 -10.66 -22.13
CA ASN A 199 -3.10 -10.58 -21.82
C ASN A 199 -3.53 -11.54 -20.70
N ALA A 200 -2.95 -12.74 -20.62
CA ALA A 200 -3.31 -13.72 -19.60
C ALA A 200 -2.80 -13.30 -18.21
N THR A 201 -1.54 -12.89 -18.11
CA THR A 201 -0.96 -12.37 -16.85
C THR A 201 -1.68 -11.08 -16.40
N GLY A 202 -2.02 -10.21 -17.37
CA GLY A 202 -2.83 -9.05 -17.12
C GLY A 202 -4.19 -9.39 -16.50
N ASN A 203 -4.86 -10.42 -17.00
CA ASN A 203 -6.17 -10.83 -16.52
C ASN A 203 -6.11 -11.53 -15.14
N GLU A 204 -5.03 -12.24 -14.84
CA GLU A 204 -4.82 -12.88 -13.54
C GLU A 204 -4.54 -11.83 -12.47
N LEU A 205 -3.64 -10.89 -12.73
CA LEU A 205 -3.38 -9.74 -11.87
C LEU A 205 -4.64 -8.87 -11.68
N ASP A 206 -5.45 -8.67 -12.73
CA ASP A 206 -6.73 -7.94 -12.62
C ASP A 206 -7.74 -8.66 -11.74
N LYS A 207 -7.76 -9.99 -11.73
CA LYS A 207 -8.62 -10.75 -10.84
C LYS A 207 -8.19 -10.57 -9.37
N GLU A 208 -6.92 -10.76 -9.08
CA GLU A 208 -6.39 -10.63 -7.71
C GLU A 208 -6.53 -9.19 -7.19
N ILE A 209 -6.16 -8.19 -8.00
CA ILE A 209 -6.35 -6.78 -7.66
C ILE A 209 -7.85 -6.43 -7.59
N GLY A 210 -8.68 -6.99 -8.47
CA GLY A 210 -10.13 -6.80 -8.45
C GLY A 210 -10.78 -7.39 -7.19
N TYR A 211 -10.26 -8.49 -6.63
CA TYR A 211 -10.68 -9.01 -5.32
C TYR A 211 -10.29 -8.06 -4.20
N LEU A 212 -9.06 -7.55 -4.22
CA LEU A 212 -8.58 -6.60 -3.22
C LEU A 212 -9.36 -5.27 -3.30
N GLN A 213 -9.56 -4.72 -4.50
CA GLN A 213 -10.36 -3.49 -4.68
C GLN A 213 -11.82 -3.69 -4.26
N LYS A 214 -12.40 -4.84 -4.57
CA LYS A 214 -13.80 -5.14 -4.20
C LYS A 214 -13.97 -5.32 -2.70
N ASP A 215 -12.97 -5.87 -2.02
CA ASP A 215 -12.94 -5.93 -0.56
C ASP A 215 -12.76 -4.54 0.05
N TRP A 216 -11.96 -3.68 -0.56
CA TRP A 216 -11.81 -2.28 -0.16
C TRP A 216 -13.08 -1.47 -0.41
N GLU A 217 -13.69 -1.54 -1.61
CA GLU A 217 -14.95 -0.85 -1.92
C GLU A 217 -16.11 -1.33 -1.04
N ASN A 218 -16.19 -2.61 -0.73
CA ASN A 218 -17.18 -3.15 0.20
C ASN A 218 -16.94 -2.69 1.64
N SER A 219 -15.69 -2.41 2.01
CA SER A 219 -15.34 -1.85 3.31
C SER A 219 -15.72 -0.37 3.42
N PHE A 220 -15.60 0.40 2.33
CA PHE A 220 -15.98 1.81 2.30
C PHE A 220 -17.49 2.05 2.17
N ASN A 221 -18.23 1.14 1.54
CA ASN A 221 -19.68 1.31 1.30
C ASN A 221 -20.58 0.79 2.41
N LYS A 222 -20.05 0.18 3.47
CA LYS A 222 -20.82 -0.24 4.65
C LYS A 222 -20.27 0.41 5.90
N ASN A 223 -21.01 1.42 6.36
CA ASN A 223 -20.96 2.05 7.67
C ASN A 223 -19.92 1.47 8.65
N ASP A 224 -18.89 2.28 8.94
CA ASP A 224 -18.03 2.19 10.14
C ASP A 224 -17.48 0.79 10.50
N LYS A 225 -16.89 0.09 9.53
CA LYS A 225 -16.10 -1.11 9.81
C LYS A 225 -14.63 -0.85 9.58
N ILE A 226 -13.90 -0.78 10.68
CA ILE A 226 -12.43 -0.86 10.68
C ILE A 226 -12.08 -2.33 10.40
N ASN A 227 -11.63 -2.63 9.19
CA ASN A 227 -11.11 -3.96 8.87
C ASN A 227 -9.61 -3.99 9.16
N LEU A 228 -9.26 -4.70 10.24
CA LEU A 228 -7.87 -5.05 10.53
C LEU A 228 -7.57 -6.38 9.84
N PHE A 229 -6.66 -6.33 8.86
CA PHE A 229 -6.20 -7.53 8.16
C PHE A 229 -5.02 -8.15 8.89
N GLY A 230 -5.22 -9.35 9.42
CA GLY A 230 -4.16 -10.25 9.80
C GLY A 230 -4.19 -11.44 8.86
N MET A 231 -3.31 -11.51 7.87
CA MET A 231 -3.11 -12.73 7.09
C MET A 231 -2.22 -13.69 7.86
N ARG A 232 -2.72 -14.89 8.11
CA ARG A 232 -1.94 -16.02 8.60
C ARG A 232 -1.85 -17.06 7.50
N ASP A 233 -0.78 -16.98 6.71
CA ASP A 233 -0.48 -18.02 5.73
C ASP A 233 0.14 -19.24 6.43
N GLN A 234 -0.54 -20.38 6.35
CA GLN A 234 0.05 -21.67 6.66
C GLN A 234 0.44 -22.37 5.36
N TYR A 235 1.73 -22.34 5.02
CA TYR A 235 2.27 -23.21 4.00
C TYR A 235 2.46 -24.63 4.53
N LYS A 236 1.72 -25.60 3.98
CA LYS A 236 2.10 -27.01 4.06
C LYS A 236 2.98 -27.34 2.87
N THR A 237 4.27 -27.51 3.10
CA THR A 237 5.14 -28.16 2.14
C THR A 237 4.98 -29.67 2.34
N ASP A 238 4.31 -30.34 1.40
CA ASP A 238 4.40 -31.78 1.26
C ASP A 238 5.77 -32.11 0.64
N THR A 239 6.69 -32.53 1.50
CA THR A 239 7.92 -33.21 1.06
C THR A 239 7.57 -34.67 0.81
N ALA A 240 7.55 -35.08 -0.46
CA ALA A 240 7.67 -36.47 -0.87
C ALA A 240 9.12 -36.88 -0.88
#